data_9d0e36289e7bb59bc5b6e253ab53a840
#
_entry.id   9d0e36289e7bb59bc5b6e253ab53a840
#
_cell.length_a   1.000
_cell.length_b   1.000
_cell.length_c   1.000
_cell.angle_alpha   90.00
_cell.angle_beta   90.00
_cell.angle_gamma   90.00
#
_symmetry.space_group_name_H-M   'P 1'
#
loop_
_entity.id
_entity.type
_entity.pdbx_description
1 polymer ?
#
loop_
_entity_poly.entity_id
_entity_poly.type
_entity_poly.pdbx_seq_one_letter_code
_entity_poly.pdbx_strand_id
1 'polypeptide(L)'
;MTSHDATALWGALSLDPRAVAPERGGAMSDDALDAALVRRAREGDRAAAQALFARHADDVAALTLRLLRHRADAEEAAQDTLVYALGRLHQLREPGEFRRWIRSIAVNECRRKRRAAWWRRVFGRGGDAALTLDAMASPSCDPEVREALAAIDVALRTVPVAQRDAWTLHAVEGMTLPETASACGCSLATVKRWIAAVDERVDALALREVAR
;
A
#
# COMPACT_ATOMS: atom_id res chain seq x y z
N MET A 1 -6.34 -28.67 -5.08
CA MET A 1 -6.75 -27.69 -6.10
C MET A 1 -5.86 -26.50 -5.90
N THR A 2 -5.10 -26.17 -6.88
CA THR A 2 -3.77 -25.55 -6.75
C THR A 2 -3.83 -24.04 -6.98
N SER A 3 -2.89 -23.34 -6.38
CA SER A 3 -2.50 -21.93 -6.48
C SER A 3 -2.54 -21.28 -7.90
N HIS A 4 -3.08 -21.97 -8.88
CA HIS A 4 -3.14 -21.58 -10.30
C HIS A 4 -4.37 -20.76 -10.67
N ASP A 5 -5.46 -20.82 -9.90
CA ASP A 5 -6.71 -20.15 -10.25
C ASP A 5 -6.72 -18.68 -9.80
N ALA A 6 -6.05 -18.35 -8.70
CA ALA A 6 -5.86 -16.96 -8.26
C ALA A 6 -5.07 -16.15 -9.31
N THR A 7 -4.06 -16.76 -9.94
CA THR A 7 -3.25 -16.12 -10.99
C THR A 7 -4.08 -15.76 -12.23
N ALA A 8 -5.13 -16.53 -12.54
CA ALA A 8 -6.02 -16.26 -13.66
C ALA A 8 -6.93 -15.04 -13.39
N LEU A 9 -7.39 -14.87 -12.16
CA LEU A 9 -8.19 -13.70 -11.73
C LEU A 9 -7.34 -12.42 -11.76
N TRP A 10 -6.10 -12.50 -11.32
CA TRP A 10 -5.16 -11.39 -11.36
C TRP A 10 -4.79 -10.99 -12.80
N GLY A 11 -4.68 -11.95 -13.71
CA GLY A 11 -4.45 -11.70 -15.15
C GLY A 11 -5.66 -11.02 -15.82
N ALA A 12 -6.88 -11.42 -15.47
CA ALA A 12 -8.10 -10.82 -16.00
C ALA A 12 -8.34 -9.39 -15.49
N LEU A 13 -7.89 -9.08 -14.27
CA LEU A 13 -8.01 -7.75 -13.66
C LEU A 13 -6.89 -6.78 -14.07
N SER A 14 -5.90 -7.20 -14.90
CA SER A 14 -4.67 -6.44 -15.18
C SER A 14 -3.95 -5.94 -13.92
N LEU A 15 -4.20 -6.59 -12.79
CA LEU A 15 -3.61 -6.28 -11.49
C LEU A 15 -2.47 -7.25 -11.14
N ASP A 16 -1.90 -7.93 -12.16
CA ASP A 16 -0.71 -8.76 -11.94
C ASP A 16 0.42 -7.84 -11.42
N PRO A 17 0.81 -7.97 -10.15
CA PRO A 17 1.91 -7.19 -9.59
C PRO A 17 3.25 -7.50 -10.28
N ARG A 18 3.31 -8.55 -11.11
CA ARG A 18 4.46 -8.91 -11.94
C ARG A 18 4.40 -8.29 -13.34
N ALA A 19 3.22 -7.84 -13.81
CA ALA A 19 3.03 -7.24 -15.13
C ALA A 19 3.30 -5.73 -15.16
N VAL A 20 3.48 -5.06 -14.03
CA VAL A 20 3.76 -3.63 -13.92
C VAL A 20 5.27 -3.37 -13.82
N ALA A 21 6.07 -4.06 -14.60
CA ALA A 21 7.41 -3.63 -14.93
C ALA A 21 7.39 -3.13 -16.38
N PRO A 22 7.29 -1.81 -16.65
CA PRO A 22 7.53 -1.33 -17.98
C PRO A 22 9.02 -1.51 -18.29
N GLU A 23 9.33 -2.37 -19.23
CA GLU A 23 10.62 -2.37 -19.92
C GLU A 23 10.75 -1.01 -20.65
N ARG A 24 11.32 -0.02 -19.99
CA ARG A 24 11.70 1.25 -20.63
C ARG A 24 13.18 1.17 -20.97
N GLY A 25 13.44 0.97 -22.26
CA GLY A 25 14.77 1.10 -22.79
C GLY A 25 15.34 2.49 -22.54
N GLY A 26 16.62 2.55 -22.12
CA GLY A 26 17.48 3.70 -22.24
C GLY A 26 17.35 4.84 -21.23
N ALA A 27 16.35 4.86 -20.35
CA ALA A 27 16.25 5.82 -19.25
C ALA A 27 16.87 5.23 -17.98
N MET A 28 17.49 6.07 -17.13
CA MET A 28 17.89 5.70 -15.78
C MET A 28 16.69 5.03 -15.10
N SER A 29 16.92 3.89 -14.41
CA SER A 29 15.85 3.26 -13.63
C SER A 29 15.31 4.26 -12.60
N ASP A 30 14.02 4.15 -12.25
CA ASP A 30 13.40 5.02 -11.24
C ASP A 30 14.21 5.03 -9.94
N ASP A 31 14.76 3.88 -9.53
CA ASP A 31 15.60 3.76 -8.34
C ASP A 31 16.96 4.47 -8.51
N ALA A 32 17.54 4.48 -9.71
CA ALA A 32 18.78 5.20 -9.99
C ALA A 32 18.57 6.72 -9.97
N LEU A 33 17.42 7.19 -10.47
CA LEU A 33 17.04 8.59 -10.39
C LEU A 33 16.79 9.02 -8.94
N ASP A 34 16.03 8.22 -8.18
CA ASP A 34 15.80 8.46 -6.76
C ASP A 34 17.12 8.51 -5.98
N ALA A 35 18.06 7.60 -6.27
CA ALA A 35 19.38 7.58 -5.67
C ALA A 35 20.19 8.87 -5.95
N ALA A 36 20.09 9.39 -7.18
CA ALA A 36 20.75 10.65 -7.53
C ALA A 36 20.13 11.84 -6.80
N LEU A 37 18.80 11.90 -6.73
CA LEU A 37 18.07 12.95 -6.01
C LEU A 37 18.34 12.89 -4.51
N VAL A 38 18.38 11.72 -3.89
CA VAL A 38 18.73 11.52 -2.48
C VAL A 38 20.12 12.09 -2.16
N ARG A 39 21.13 11.76 -2.99
CA ARG A 39 22.50 12.28 -2.77
C ARG A 39 22.55 13.81 -2.80
N ARG A 40 21.96 14.42 -3.84
CA ARG A 40 21.90 15.89 -3.97
C ARG A 40 21.12 16.54 -2.84
N ALA A 41 19.99 15.97 -2.44
CA ALA A 41 19.18 16.49 -1.33
C ALA A 41 19.95 16.46 0.00
N ARG A 42 20.78 15.43 0.24
CA ARG A 42 21.66 15.38 1.43
C ARG A 42 22.76 16.43 1.44
N GLU A 43 23.19 16.88 0.27
CA GLU A 43 24.14 17.97 0.09
C GLU A 43 23.49 19.35 0.23
N GLY A 44 22.20 19.40 0.54
CA GLY A 44 21.45 20.64 0.76
C GLY A 44 20.73 21.19 -0.48
N ASP A 45 20.71 20.43 -1.60
CA ASP A 45 19.96 20.82 -2.80
C ASP A 45 18.45 20.68 -2.55
N ARG A 46 17.82 21.84 -2.30
CA ARG A 46 16.37 21.92 -2.04
C ARG A 46 15.54 21.52 -3.24
N ALA A 47 16.00 21.81 -4.46
CA ALA A 47 15.27 21.43 -5.67
C ALA A 47 15.26 19.92 -5.87
N ALA A 48 16.40 19.25 -5.59
CA ALA A 48 16.47 17.79 -5.61
C ALA A 48 15.57 17.15 -4.55
N ALA A 49 15.55 17.70 -3.33
CA ALA A 49 14.63 17.24 -2.28
C ALA A 49 13.17 17.41 -2.71
N GLN A 50 12.79 18.57 -3.23
CA GLN A 50 11.43 18.83 -3.71
C GLN A 50 11.03 17.86 -4.84
N ALA A 51 11.89 17.64 -5.82
CA ALA A 51 11.66 16.72 -6.92
C ALA A 51 11.47 15.27 -6.43
N LEU A 52 12.34 14.81 -5.51
CA LEU A 52 12.26 13.49 -4.91
C LEU A 52 10.92 13.27 -4.20
N PHE A 53 10.51 14.18 -3.35
CA PHE A 53 9.27 14.05 -2.60
C PHE A 53 8.02 14.18 -3.49
N ALA A 54 8.02 15.07 -4.49
CA ALA A 54 6.95 15.21 -5.45
C ALA A 54 6.72 13.92 -6.25
N ARG A 55 7.77 13.20 -6.61
CA ARG A 55 7.69 11.90 -7.32
C ARG A 55 6.95 10.82 -6.52
N HIS A 56 7.02 10.86 -5.21
CA HIS A 56 6.46 9.83 -4.33
C HIS A 56 5.21 10.26 -3.56
N ALA A 57 4.80 11.52 -3.68
CA ALA A 57 3.69 12.07 -2.91
C ALA A 57 2.37 11.33 -3.19
N ASP A 58 2.05 11.10 -4.47
CA ASP A 58 0.82 10.42 -4.88
C ASP A 58 0.83 8.94 -4.47
N ASP A 59 1.97 8.25 -4.61
CA ASP A 59 2.12 6.85 -4.16
C ASP A 59 1.91 6.74 -2.66
N VAL A 60 2.47 7.67 -1.87
CA VAL A 60 2.30 7.71 -0.41
C VAL A 60 0.85 8.02 -0.04
N ALA A 61 0.21 8.99 -0.70
CA ALA A 61 -1.19 9.32 -0.46
C ALA A 61 -2.12 8.14 -0.79
N ALA A 62 -1.90 7.47 -1.90
CA ALA A 62 -2.65 6.28 -2.30
C ALA A 62 -2.47 5.13 -1.29
N LEU A 63 -1.23 4.86 -0.84
CA LEU A 63 -0.94 3.84 0.16
C LEU A 63 -1.63 4.13 1.50
N THR A 64 -1.52 5.36 2.01
CA THR A 64 -2.15 5.74 3.28
C THR A 64 -3.67 5.64 3.21
N LEU A 65 -4.28 6.02 2.07
CA LEU A 65 -5.71 5.90 1.84
C LEU A 65 -6.17 4.43 1.82
N ARG A 66 -5.46 3.55 1.13
CA ARG A 66 -5.76 2.11 1.11
C ARG A 66 -5.68 1.48 2.51
N LEU A 67 -4.69 1.87 3.30
CA LEU A 67 -4.52 1.33 4.65
C LEU A 67 -5.54 1.90 5.64
N LEU A 68 -5.78 3.20 5.66
CA LEU A 68 -6.61 3.86 6.68
C LEU A 68 -8.09 3.87 6.31
N ARG A 69 -8.43 3.94 5.01
CA ARG A 69 -9.80 4.01 4.48
C ARG A 69 -10.62 5.17 5.05
N HIS A 70 -9.95 6.19 5.50
CA HIS A 70 -10.52 7.42 6.01
C HIS A 70 -9.71 8.59 5.45
N ARG A 71 -10.35 9.44 4.62
CA ARG A 71 -9.65 10.45 3.81
C ARG A 71 -8.82 11.40 4.68
N ALA A 72 -9.42 12.00 5.70
CA ALA A 72 -8.72 12.97 6.54
C ALA A 72 -7.52 12.36 7.28
N ASP A 73 -7.70 11.16 7.88
CA ASP A 73 -6.58 10.45 8.54
C ASP A 73 -5.50 10.05 7.54
N ALA A 74 -5.88 9.70 6.29
CA ALA A 74 -4.94 9.31 5.24
C ALA A 74 -4.11 10.50 4.73
N GLU A 75 -4.75 11.63 4.48
CA GLU A 75 -4.09 12.88 4.06
C GLU A 75 -3.10 13.35 5.13
N GLU A 76 -3.51 13.32 6.40
CA GLU A 76 -2.64 13.66 7.52
C GLU A 76 -1.47 12.67 7.65
N ALA A 77 -1.71 11.35 7.51
CA ALA A 77 -0.65 10.35 7.55
C ALA A 77 0.34 10.50 6.38
N ALA A 78 -0.14 10.84 5.18
CA ALA A 78 0.70 11.11 4.02
C ALA A 78 1.60 12.32 4.26
N GLN A 79 1.04 13.41 4.74
CA GLN A 79 1.78 14.62 5.07
C GLN A 79 2.83 14.36 6.16
N ASP A 80 2.45 13.70 7.26
CA ASP A 80 3.36 13.32 8.34
C ASP A 80 4.51 12.44 7.82
N THR A 81 4.22 11.50 6.90
CA THR A 81 5.21 10.65 6.24
C THR A 81 6.26 11.47 5.50
N LEU A 82 5.81 12.41 4.64
CA LEU A 82 6.71 13.23 3.83
C LEU A 82 7.58 14.14 4.72
N VAL A 83 6.98 14.77 5.72
CA VAL A 83 7.71 15.63 6.67
C VAL A 83 8.73 14.82 7.47
N TYR A 84 8.33 13.67 7.99
CA TYR A 84 9.21 12.78 8.74
C TYR A 84 10.38 12.28 7.89
N ALA A 85 10.09 11.84 6.66
CA ALA A 85 11.09 11.35 5.72
C ALA A 85 12.10 12.46 5.34
N LEU A 86 11.62 13.68 5.09
CA LEU A 86 12.49 14.82 4.79
C LEU A 86 13.49 15.09 5.93
N GLY A 87 13.00 15.15 7.18
CA GLY A 87 13.86 15.39 8.35
C GLY A 87 14.85 14.25 8.63
N ARG A 88 14.62 13.07 8.09
CA ARG A 88 15.43 11.85 8.33
C ARG A 88 16.08 11.26 7.08
N LEU A 89 16.09 11.99 5.98
CA LEU A 89 16.68 11.54 4.72
C LEU A 89 18.15 11.10 4.86
N HIS A 90 18.88 11.71 5.79
CA HIS A 90 20.27 11.34 6.12
C HIS A 90 20.40 9.94 6.75
N GLN A 91 19.32 9.36 7.31
CA GLN A 91 19.32 8.04 7.93
C GLN A 91 19.11 6.90 6.91
N LEU A 92 18.68 7.20 5.70
CA LEU A 92 18.54 6.22 4.64
C LEU A 92 19.94 5.71 4.27
N ARG A 93 20.23 4.43 4.47
CA ARG A 93 21.56 3.85 4.22
C ARG A 93 21.87 3.81 2.74
N GLU A 94 21.00 3.17 1.98
CA GLU A 94 21.13 2.96 0.53
C GLU A 94 20.22 3.91 -0.24
N PRO A 95 20.76 4.90 -0.97
CA PRO A 95 19.95 5.89 -1.69
C PRO A 95 18.96 5.28 -2.69
N GLY A 96 19.27 4.12 -3.31
CA GLY A 96 18.38 3.42 -4.23
C GLY A 96 17.18 2.75 -3.55
N GLU A 97 17.18 2.66 -2.23
CA GLU A 97 16.10 2.05 -1.44
C GLU A 97 15.06 3.09 -0.97
N PHE A 98 15.07 4.32 -1.53
CA PHE A 98 14.22 5.42 -1.07
C PHE A 98 12.72 5.06 -1.12
N ARG A 99 12.24 4.47 -2.21
CA ARG A 99 10.85 4.06 -2.38
C ARG A 99 10.41 3.09 -1.28
N ARG A 100 11.23 2.08 -0.99
CA ARG A 100 10.94 1.10 0.07
C ARG A 100 10.95 1.74 1.46
N TRP A 101 11.94 2.61 1.69
CA TRP A 101 12.09 3.30 2.96
C TRP A 101 10.92 4.24 3.27
N ILE A 102 10.49 5.08 2.32
CA ILE A 102 9.37 6.00 2.53
C ILE A 102 8.05 5.26 2.74
N ARG A 103 7.83 4.14 2.03
CA ARG A 103 6.67 3.25 2.25
C ARG A 103 6.66 2.67 3.65
N SER A 104 7.80 2.25 4.19
CA SER A 104 7.88 1.75 5.57
C SER A 104 7.53 2.82 6.60
N ILE A 105 7.90 4.07 6.36
CA ILE A 105 7.48 5.22 7.17
C ILE A 105 5.96 5.40 7.08
N ALA A 106 5.39 5.40 5.88
CA ALA A 106 3.94 5.55 5.68
C ALA A 106 3.13 4.48 6.43
N VAL A 107 3.55 3.23 6.38
CA VAL A 107 2.91 2.13 7.13
C VAL A 107 2.96 2.39 8.63
N ASN A 108 4.10 2.85 9.15
CA ASN A 108 4.24 3.18 10.58
C ASN A 108 3.34 4.35 10.98
N GLU A 109 3.22 5.39 10.15
CA GLU A 109 2.32 6.51 10.38
C GLU A 109 0.86 6.07 10.37
N CYS A 110 0.45 5.23 9.43
CA CYS A 110 -0.89 4.64 9.42
C CYS A 110 -1.19 3.84 10.71
N ARG A 111 -0.22 3.07 11.19
CA ARG A 111 -0.37 2.33 12.47
C ARG A 111 -0.50 3.28 13.66
N ARG A 112 0.25 4.38 13.68
CA ARG A 112 0.16 5.43 14.70
C ARG A 112 -1.23 6.08 14.69
N LYS A 113 -1.73 6.49 13.51
CA LYS A 113 -3.06 7.07 13.34
C LYS A 113 -4.18 6.13 13.80
N ARG A 114 -4.11 4.83 13.47
CA ARG A 114 -5.10 3.85 13.94
C ARG A 114 -5.11 3.70 15.45
N ARG A 115 -3.96 3.67 16.10
CA ARG A 115 -3.91 3.66 17.56
C ARG A 115 -4.60 4.89 18.15
N ALA A 116 -4.32 6.07 17.62
CA ALA A 116 -4.96 7.31 18.04
C ALA A 116 -6.48 7.28 17.79
N ALA A 117 -6.93 6.79 16.63
CA ALA A 117 -8.35 6.64 16.29
C ALA A 117 -9.06 5.63 17.20
N TRP A 118 -8.39 4.53 17.58
CA TRP A 118 -8.92 3.58 18.55
C TRP A 118 -9.16 4.24 19.91
N TRP A 119 -8.19 5.00 20.42
CA TRP A 119 -8.34 5.76 21.66
C TRP A 119 -9.49 6.76 21.58
N ARG A 120 -9.64 7.52 20.49
CA ARG A 120 -10.76 8.44 20.29
C ARG A 120 -12.12 7.74 20.35
N ARG A 121 -12.23 6.53 19.77
CA ARG A 121 -13.49 5.74 19.82
C ARG A 121 -13.78 5.20 21.22
N VAL A 122 -12.78 4.70 21.92
CA VAL A 122 -12.94 4.20 23.31
C VAL A 122 -13.42 5.31 24.23
N PHE A 123 -12.98 6.54 24.03
CA PHE A 123 -13.40 7.70 24.82
C PHE A 123 -14.55 8.51 24.22
N GLY A 124 -15.34 7.94 23.29
CA GLY A 124 -16.61 8.51 22.83
C GLY A 124 -16.51 9.69 21.84
N ARG A 125 -15.40 9.83 21.13
CA ARG A 125 -15.21 10.87 20.13
C ARG A 125 -15.08 10.25 18.72
N GLY A 126 -16.20 10.23 17.97
CA GLY A 126 -16.21 10.13 16.52
C GLY A 126 -16.31 8.74 15.91
N GLY A 127 -17.09 8.65 14.87
CA GLY A 127 -17.27 7.54 13.97
C GLY A 127 -17.60 8.05 12.58
N ASP A 128 -16.58 8.29 11.73
CA ASP A 128 -16.81 8.47 10.30
C ASP A 128 -16.77 7.10 9.59
N ALA A 129 -17.61 6.95 8.56
CA ALA A 129 -17.66 5.72 7.77
C ALA A 129 -16.35 5.51 6.99
N ALA A 130 -15.84 4.27 7.02
CA ALA A 130 -14.68 3.90 6.22
C ALA A 130 -15.04 3.88 4.72
N LEU A 131 -14.13 4.36 3.88
CA LEU A 131 -14.24 4.29 2.43
C LEU A 131 -14.15 2.82 1.96
N THR A 132 -14.87 2.53 0.87
CA THR A 132 -14.81 1.22 0.18
C THR A 132 -13.72 1.24 -0.90
N LEU A 133 -13.21 0.08 -1.34
CA LEU A 133 -12.19 0.02 -2.38
C LEU A 133 -12.71 0.51 -3.74
N ASP A 134 -13.96 0.23 -4.07
CA ASP A 134 -14.62 0.73 -5.27
C ASP A 134 -14.75 2.25 -5.28
N ALA A 135 -15.05 2.87 -4.12
CA ALA A 135 -15.07 4.33 -3.96
C ALA A 135 -13.66 4.96 -4.06
N MET A 136 -12.60 4.17 -3.91
CA MET A 136 -11.21 4.59 -4.04
C MET A 136 -10.67 4.35 -5.47
N ALA A 137 -11.39 3.60 -6.30
CA ALA A 137 -11.04 3.37 -7.69
C ALA A 137 -11.14 4.66 -8.52
N SER A 138 -10.32 4.75 -9.58
CA SER A 138 -10.40 5.86 -10.52
C SER A 138 -11.79 5.94 -11.16
N PRO A 139 -12.34 7.15 -11.41
CA PRO A 139 -13.58 7.31 -12.17
C PRO A 139 -13.56 6.66 -13.56
N SER A 140 -12.37 6.51 -14.15
CA SER A 140 -12.17 5.84 -15.45
C SER A 140 -11.98 4.33 -15.34
N CYS A 141 -12.14 3.73 -14.16
CA CYS A 141 -12.01 2.30 -13.97
C CYS A 141 -13.17 1.56 -14.64
N ASP A 142 -12.84 0.46 -15.34
CA ASP A 142 -13.81 -0.42 -15.98
C ASP A 142 -14.86 -0.90 -14.96
N PRO A 143 -16.16 -0.93 -15.32
CA PRO A 143 -17.22 -1.43 -14.44
C PRO A 143 -16.96 -2.85 -13.89
N GLU A 144 -16.44 -3.76 -14.72
CA GLU A 144 -16.11 -5.13 -14.29
C GLU A 144 -14.99 -5.13 -13.22
N VAL A 145 -13.96 -4.30 -13.40
CA VAL A 145 -12.88 -4.14 -12.42
C VAL A 145 -13.41 -3.53 -11.13
N ARG A 146 -14.35 -2.58 -11.23
CA ARG A 146 -14.96 -1.96 -10.05
C ARG A 146 -15.80 -2.96 -9.25
N GLU A 147 -16.57 -3.82 -9.93
CA GLU A 147 -17.34 -4.89 -9.29
C GLU A 147 -16.43 -5.88 -8.57
N ALA A 148 -15.34 -6.30 -9.22
CA ALA A 148 -14.33 -7.15 -8.60
C ALA A 148 -13.67 -6.49 -7.37
N LEU A 149 -13.37 -5.19 -7.42
CA LEU A 149 -12.86 -4.44 -6.26
C LEU A 149 -13.87 -4.39 -5.12
N ALA A 150 -15.17 -4.26 -5.42
CA ALA A 150 -16.23 -4.30 -4.42
C ALA A 150 -16.31 -5.67 -3.74
N ALA A 151 -16.21 -6.76 -4.50
CA ALA A 151 -16.18 -8.11 -3.97
C ALA A 151 -14.95 -8.35 -3.06
N ILE A 152 -13.77 -7.95 -3.50
CA ILE A 152 -12.55 -7.98 -2.68
C ILE A 152 -12.74 -7.16 -1.39
N ASP A 153 -13.38 -5.99 -1.47
CA ASP A 153 -13.62 -5.15 -0.30
C ASP A 153 -14.51 -5.84 0.74
N VAL A 154 -15.55 -6.54 0.29
CA VAL A 154 -16.40 -7.36 1.16
C VAL A 154 -15.58 -8.42 1.88
N ALA A 155 -14.71 -9.15 1.17
CA ALA A 155 -13.79 -10.13 1.79
C ALA A 155 -12.89 -9.48 2.84
N LEU A 156 -12.26 -8.37 2.47
CA LEU A 156 -11.31 -7.66 3.33
C LEU A 156 -11.96 -7.05 4.59
N ARG A 157 -13.27 -6.79 4.59
CA ARG A 157 -14.00 -6.32 5.80
C ARG A 157 -14.18 -7.42 6.84
N THR A 158 -14.17 -8.68 6.43
CA THR A 158 -14.37 -9.82 7.33
C THR A 158 -13.10 -10.28 8.04
N VAL A 159 -11.93 -9.81 7.62
CA VAL A 159 -10.65 -10.20 8.18
C VAL A 159 -10.11 -9.16 9.18
N PRO A 160 -9.30 -9.59 10.16
CA PRO A 160 -8.61 -8.66 11.07
C PRO A 160 -7.77 -7.64 10.30
N VAL A 161 -7.73 -6.41 10.82
CA VAL A 161 -7.01 -5.28 10.19
C VAL A 161 -5.56 -5.61 9.86
N ALA A 162 -4.85 -6.32 10.76
CA ALA A 162 -3.46 -6.70 10.53
C ALA A 162 -3.27 -7.66 9.33
N GLN A 163 -4.22 -8.58 9.13
CA GLN A 163 -4.20 -9.49 7.97
C GLN A 163 -4.49 -8.73 6.68
N ARG A 164 -5.50 -7.86 6.70
CA ARG A 164 -5.83 -6.99 5.57
C ARG A 164 -4.65 -6.13 5.15
N ASP A 165 -3.97 -5.50 6.12
CA ASP A 165 -2.80 -4.66 5.84
C ASP A 165 -1.66 -5.47 5.22
N ALA A 166 -1.35 -6.64 5.78
CA ALA A 166 -0.30 -7.50 5.24
C ALA A 166 -0.62 -7.92 3.80
N TRP A 167 -1.88 -8.28 3.53
CA TRP A 167 -2.34 -8.62 2.21
C TRP A 167 -2.26 -7.43 1.25
N THR A 168 -2.75 -6.25 1.65
CA THR A 168 -2.67 -5.03 0.83
C THR A 168 -1.23 -4.67 0.48
N LEU A 169 -0.33 -4.72 1.45
CA LEU A 169 1.09 -4.43 1.23
C LEU A 169 1.76 -5.41 0.27
N HIS A 170 1.39 -6.69 0.35
CA HIS A 170 1.97 -7.72 -0.52
C HIS A 170 1.31 -7.74 -1.89
N ALA A 171 -0.02 -7.89 -1.95
CA ALA A 171 -0.76 -8.13 -3.19
C ALA A 171 -0.97 -6.85 -4.02
N VAL A 172 -1.19 -5.70 -3.37
CA VAL A 172 -1.48 -4.43 -4.07
C VAL A 172 -0.23 -3.56 -4.22
N GLU A 173 0.57 -3.45 -3.15
CA GLU A 173 1.78 -2.61 -3.17
C GLU A 173 3.02 -3.33 -3.70
N GLY A 174 2.93 -4.63 -3.98
CA GLY A 174 4.03 -5.43 -4.51
C GLY A 174 5.20 -5.62 -3.54
N MET A 175 5.01 -5.42 -2.24
CA MET A 175 6.06 -5.63 -1.26
C MET A 175 6.39 -7.12 -1.14
N THR A 176 7.67 -7.45 -1.03
CA THR A 176 8.10 -8.81 -0.74
C THR A 176 7.64 -9.28 0.64
N LEU A 177 7.53 -10.58 0.85
CA LEU A 177 7.14 -11.13 2.15
C LEU A 177 8.02 -10.66 3.32
N PRO A 178 9.36 -10.57 3.19
CA PRO A 178 10.20 -10.00 4.23
C PRO A 178 9.93 -8.52 4.52
N GLU A 179 9.70 -7.71 3.48
CA GLU A 179 9.36 -6.30 3.62
C GLU A 179 8.01 -6.12 4.31
N THR A 180 7.00 -6.90 3.91
CA THR A 180 5.69 -6.91 4.53
C THR A 180 5.79 -7.30 6.01
N ALA A 181 6.59 -8.31 6.34
CA ALA A 181 6.82 -8.72 7.73
C ALA A 181 7.45 -7.60 8.56
N SER A 182 8.47 -6.93 8.02
CA SER A 182 9.11 -5.79 8.65
C SER A 182 8.11 -4.64 8.85
N ALA A 183 7.36 -4.27 7.82
CA ALA A 183 6.35 -3.21 7.86
C ALA A 183 5.22 -3.52 8.84
N CYS A 184 4.74 -4.76 8.89
CA CYS A 184 3.72 -5.21 9.84
C CYS A 184 4.25 -5.43 11.27
N GLY A 185 5.57 -5.45 11.47
CA GLY A 185 6.20 -5.68 12.78
C GLY A 185 5.92 -7.08 13.32
N CYS A 186 5.93 -8.10 12.45
CA CYS A 186 5.67 -9.50 12.79
C CYS A 186 6.62 -10.45 12.05
N SER A 187 6.56 -11.76 12.36
CA SER A 187 7.43 -12.74 11.72
C SER A 187 7.00 -13.04 10.28
N LEU A 188 7.95 -13.49 9.45
CA LEU A 188 7.68 -13.93 8.08
C LEU A 188 6.64 -15.07 8.04
N ALA A 189 6.69 -16.00 8.99
CA ALA A 189 5.70 -17.08 9.10
C ALA A 189 4.29 -16.54 9.39
N THR A 190 4.19 -15.49 10.20
CA THR A 190 2.92 -14.81 10.50
C THR A 190 2.34 -14.16 9.25
N VAL A 191 3.17 -13.42 8.49
CA VAL A 191 2.72 -12.78 7.24
C VAL A 191 2.24 -13.81 6.23
N LYS A 192 3.01 -14.88 5.99
CA LYS A 192 2.59 -15.97 5.08
C LYS A 192 1.23 -16.53 5.45
N ARG A 193 1.01 -16.82 6.73
CA ARG A 193 -0.27 -17.34 7.23
C ARG A 193 -1.40 -16.32 7.05
N TRP A 194 -1.14 -15.03 7.30
CA TRP A 194 -2.14 -13.98 7.15
C TRP A 194 -2.56 -13.78 5.70
N ILE A 195 -1.59 -13.75 4.78
CA ILE A 195 -1.85 -13.62 3.35
C ILE A 195 -2.68 -14.80 2.86
N ALA A 196 -2.25 -16.03 3.15
CA ALA A 196 -2.99 -17.23 2.76
C ALA A 196 -4.45 -17.24 3.27
N ALA A 197 -4.67 -16.81 4.52
CA ALA A 197 -6.02 -16.73 5.09
C ALA A 197 -6.90 -15.66 4.41
N VAL A 198 -6.31 -14.61 3.86
CA VAL A 198 -7.04 -13.59 3.08
C VAL A 198 -7.31 -14.10 1.67
N ASP A 199 -6.31 -14.72 1.02
CA ASP A 199 -6.47 -15.31 -0.32
C ASP A 199 -7.61 -16.31 -0.34
N GLU A 200 -7.68 -17.26 0.62
CA GLU A 200 -8.77 -18.22 0.73
C GLU A 200 -10.16 -17.55 0.79
N ARG A 201 -10.26 -16.39 1.43
CA ARG A 201 -11.54 -15.65 1.55
C ARG A 201 -11.90 -14.90 0.28
N VAL A 202 -10.91 -14.31 -0.39
CA VAL A 202 -11.08 -13.65 -1.68
C VAL A 202 -11.52 -14.69 -2.72
N ASP A 203 -10.85 -15.83 -2.78
CA ASP A 203 -11.17 -16.94 -3.71
C ASP A 203 -12.57 -17.49 -3.46
N ALA A 204 -12.96 -17.68 -2.20
CA ALA A 204 -14.28 -18.19 -1.83
C ALA A 204 -15.42 -17.25 -2.24
N LEU A 205 -15.17 -15.94 -2.31
CA LEU A 205 -16.17 -14.96 -2.79
C LEU A 205 -16.23 -14.92 -4.31
N ALA A 206 -15.07 -14.92 -4.98
CA ALA A 206 -15.01 -15.00 -6.44
C ALA A 206 -15.74 -16.21 -7.01
N LEU A 207 -15.59 -17.39 -6.38
CA LEU A 207 -16.32 -18.60 -6.77
C LEU A 207 -17.83 -18.50 -6.57
N ARG A 208 -18.32 -17.72 -5.61
CA ARG A 208 -19.76 -17.51 -5.37
C ARG A 208 -20.38 -16.55 -6.39
N GLU A 209 -19.61 -15.60 -6.93
CA GLU A 209 -20.09 -14.68 -7.95
C GLU A 209 -20.17 -15.35 -9.33
N VAL A 210 -19.21 -16.21 -9.69
CA VAL A 210 -19.24 -17.00 -10.94
C VAL A 210 -20.36 -18.04 -10.94
N ALA A 211 -20.87 -18.45 -9.76
CA ALA A 211 -21.96 -19.43 -9.62
C ALA A 211 -23.38 -18.79 -9.60
N ARG A 212 -23.48 -17.50 -9.77
CA ARG A 212 -24.75 -16.74 -9.86
C ARG A 212 -25.08 -16.35 -11.28
#